data_e0eaca9d178ad4528d8f8c8c9a7eca73
#
_entry.id   e0eaca9d178ad4528d8f8c8c9a7eca73
#
_cell.length_a   1.000
_cell.length_b   1.000
_cell.length_c   1.000
_cell.angle_alpha   90.00
_cell.angle_beta   90.00
_cell.angle_gamma   90.00
#
_symmetry.space_group_name_H-M   'P 1'
#
loop_
_entity.id
_entity.type
_entity.pdbx_description
1 polymer ?
#
loop_
_entity_poly.entity_id
_entity_poly.type
_entity_poly.pdbx_seq_one_letter_code
_entity_poly.pdbx_strand_id
1 'polypeptide(L)'
;LALGSAAFVAPGAPQQGSAPQRGVAAGAPFAAAPAAAEEASFWGSAVRFLAGGVLGAVLLGASASPARADIEDVSIPVDGKGKTINLTKEQLVRGKRLFQAACSVCHVGGGNRTNQNVGLAMEELAGALPQRDTIDGIVDYLNNPTSYDGLKDVSEIHPSIRSADLFPKMRSMKQQDLYDISAYILY
;
A
#
# COMPACT_ATOMS: atom_id res chain seq x y z
N LEU A 1 50.43 24.20 -51.13
CA LEU A 1 49.20 23.80 -50.48
C LEU A 1 49.52 22.63 -49.55
N ALA A 2 49.73 22.91 -48.24
CA ALA A 2 49.98 21.91 -47.20
C ALA A 2 48.69 21.65 -46.43
N LEU A 3 48.22 20.41 -46.47
CA LEU A 3 47.07 19.95 -45.69
C LEU A 3 47.55 19.52 -44.27
N GLY A 4 47.24 20.31 -43.25
CA GLY A 4 47.51 20.01 -41.87
C GLY A 4 46.47 19.04 -41.32
N SER A 5 46.88 17.83 -40.92
CA SER A 5 46.07 16.86 -40.20
C SER A 5 46.01 17.26 -38.72
N ALA A 6 44.82 17.65 -38.22
CA ALA A 6 44.59 17.84 -36.81
C ALA A 6 44.23 16.49 -36.16
N ALA A 7 45.05 16.05 -35.21
CA ALA A 7 44.78 14.88 -34.41
C ALA A 7 43.78 15.23 -33.30
N PHE A 8 42.61 14.57 -33.29
CA PHE A 8 41.60 14.66 -32.24
C PHE A 8 42.04 13.79 -31.06
N VAL A 9 42.37 14.42 -29.93
CA VAL A 9 42.61 13.74 -28.67
C VAL A 9 41.23 13.52 -27.98
N ALA A 10 40.82 12.26 -27.83
CA ALA A 10 39.63 11.91 -27.09
C ALA A 10 39.84 12.07 -25.57
N PRO A 11 38.89 12.69 -24.83
CA PRO A 11 38.97 12.74 -23.37
C PRO A 11 38.76 11.35 -22.77
N GLY A 12 39.62 10.98 -21.81
CA GLY A 12 39.60 9.69 -21.14
C GLY A 12 38.28 9.45 -20.36
N ALA A 13 37.80 8.23 -20.47
CA ALA A 13 36.65 7.75 -19.70
C ALA A 13 36.93 7.73 -18.18
N PRO A 14 35.97 8.11 -17.32
CA PRO A 14 36.14 8.01 -15.88
C PRO A 14 36.23 6.54 -15.44
N GLN A 15 37.27 6.22 -14.68
CA GLN A 15 37.46 4.91 -14.05
C GLN A 15 36.35 4.68 -13.04
N GLN A 16 35.60 3.60 -13.23
CA GLN A 16 34.64 3.10 -12.26
C GLN A 16 35.38 2.58 -11.02
N GLY A 17 35.29 3.29 -9.92
CA GLY A 17 35.77 2.84 -8.62
C GLY A 17 35.00 1.58 -8.16
N SER A 18 35.76 0.52 -7.91
CA SER A 18 35.27 -0.75 -7.37
C SER A 18 34.65 -0.51 -5.98
N ALA A 19 33.35 -0.75 -5.82
CA ALA A 19 32.70 -0.75 -4.54
C ALA A 19 33.24 -1.91 -3.67
N PRO A 20 33.46 -1.72 -2.35
CA PRO A 20 33.85 -2.79 -1.46
C PRO A 20 32.73 -3.82 -1.34
N GLN A 21 33.01 -5.06 -1.66
CA GLN A 21 32.14 -6.20 -1.43
C GLN A 21 32.00 -6.39 0.10
N ARG A 22 30.81 -6.12 0.63
CA ARG A 22 30.45 -6.55 1.98
C ARG A 22 30.38 -8.08 1.99
N GLY A 23 31.23 -8.66 2.82
CA GLY A 23 31.27 -10.10 3.07
C GLY A 23 29.89 -10.59 3.53
N VAL A 24 29.43 -11.65 2.86
CA VAL A 24 28.25 -12.41 3.24
C VAL A 24 28.62 -13.15 4.52
N ALA A 25 28.10 -12.69 5.66
CA ALA A 25 28.18 -13.44 6.91
C ALA A 25 27.35 -14.71 6.75
N ALA A 26 28.01 -15.86 6.92
CA ALA A 26 27.40 -17.18 6.89
C ALA A 26 26.24 -17.26 7.87
N GLY A 27 25.09 -17.72 7.39
CA GLY A 27 23.87 -17.87 8.16
C GLY A 27 24.04 -18.84 9.32
N ALA A 28 23.68 -18.39 10.50
CA ALA A 28 23.45 -19.26 11.64
C ALA A 28 22.21 -20.12 11.37
N PRO A 29 22.22 -21.44 11.72
CA PRO A 29 21.06 -22.28 11.54
C PRO A 29 19.93 -21.84 12.48
N PHE A 30 18.74 -21.67 11.92
CA PHE A 30 17.51 -21.49 12.68
C PHE A 30 17.31 -22.73 13.56
N ALA A 31 17.47 -22.57 14.86
CA ALA A 31 17.08 -23.58 15.83
C ALA A 31 15.54 -23.65 15.85
N ALA A 32 15.00 -24.79 15.45
CA ALA A 32 13.59 -25.09 15.59
C ALA A 32 13.26 -25.18 17.09
N ALA A 33 12.32 -24.35 17.54
CA ALA A 33 11.75 -24.47 18.87
C ALA A 33 10.92 -25.76 18.97
N PRO A 34 11.03 -26.55 20.04
CA PRO A 34 10.22 -27.72 20.23
C PRO A 34 8.77 -27.33 20.53
N ALA A 35 7.84 -27.93 19.80
CA ALA A 35 6.43 -27.88 20.10
C ALA A 35 6.19 -28.64 21.42
N ALA A 36 5.93 -27.94 22.50
CA ALA A 36 5.43 -28.52 23.73
C ALA A 36 3.92 -28.77 23.56
N ALA A 37 3.56 -29.99 23.26
CA ALA A 37 2.22 -30.51 23.43
C ALA A 37 2.01 -30.78 24.92
N GLU A 38 1.33 -29.88 25.63
CA GLU A 38 0.77 -30.18 26.96
C GLU A 38 -0.63 -30.76 26.77
N GLU A 39 -0.71 -32.04 26.77
CA GLU A 39 -1.92 -32.78 27.05
C GLU A 39 -2.26 -32.63 28.53
N ALA A 40 -3.11 -31.68 28.90
CA ALA A 40 -3.73 -31.61 30.20
C ALA A 40 -4.83 -32.67 30.28
N SER A 41 -4.49 -33.83 30.85
CA SER A 41 -5.43 -34.84 31.28
C SER A 41 -6.34 -34.29 32.39
N PHE A 42 -7.57 -33.98 32.03
CA PHE A 42 -8.64 -33.62 32.98
C PHE A 42 -9.40 -34.86 33.41
N TRP A 43 -8.83 -35.68 34.32
CA TRP A 43 -9.56 -36.70 35.08
C TRP A 43 -9.06 -36.68 36.51
N GLY A 44 -9.94 -36.31 37.41
CA GLY A 44 -9.88 -36.66 38.82
C GLY A 44 -9.71 -35.49 39.81
N SER A 45 -10.81 -34.94 40.24
CA SER A 45 -11.07 -34.72 41.67
C SER A 45 -12.53 -34.28 41.88
N ALA A 46 -13.36 -35.25 42.14
CA ALA A 46 -14.64 -35.02 42.82
C ALA A 46 -14.34 -34.61 44.26
N VAL A 47 -14.51 -33.37 44.62
CA VAL A 47 -14.65 -32.95 46.02
C VAL A 47 -15.96 -32.22 46.19
N ARG A 48 -16.81 -32.86 46.97
CA ARG A 48 -18.09 -32.37 47.50
C ARG A 48 -17.84 -31.10 48.31
N PHE A 49 -18.47 -29.99 47.94
CA PHE A 49 -18.89 -28.97 48.91
C PHE A 49 -20.37 -28.65 48.70
N LEU A 50 -21.17 -29.24 49.58
CA LEU A 50 -22.54 -28.82 49.83
C LEU A 50 -22.53 -27.56 50.71
N ALA A 51 -23.50 -26.72 50.43
CA ALA A 51 -24.06 -25.65 51.27
C ALA A 51 -23.42 -24.28 51.21
N GLY A 52 -24.17 -23.35 50.67
CA GLY A 52 -24.07 -21.95 51.05
C GLY A 52 -24.33 -20.96 49.92
N GLY A 53 -25.57 -20.40 49.86
CA GLY A 53 -25.74 -19.05 49.35
C GLY A 53 -26.12 -18.90 47.87
N VAL A 54 -27.41 -18.92 47.62
CA VAL A 54 -28.10 -18.29 46.51
C VAL A 54 -27.71 -16.80 46.44
N LEU A 55 -27.27 -16.36 45.34
CA LEU A 55 -27.28 -15.02 44.70
C LEU A 55 -25.92 -14.71 44.04
N GLY A 56 -25.57 -15.52 43.06
CA GLY A 56 -24.55 -15.16 42.08
C GLY A 56 -25.26 -14.66 40.82
N ALA A 57 -25.33 -13.36 40.63
CA ALA A 57 -25.79 -12.75 39.41
C ALA A 57 -24.98 -13.34 38.23
N VAL A 58 -25.69 -14.02 37.34
CA VAL A 58 -25.16 -14.41 36.04
C VAL A 58 -24.92 -13.11 35.26
N LEU A 59 -23.75 -12.53 35.42
CA LEU A 59 -23.19 -11.60 34.45
C LEU A 59 -22.90 -12.43 33.21
N LEU A 60 -23.90 -12.66 32.39
CA LEU A 60 -23.74 -12.96 30.98
C LEU A 60 -22.96 -11.77 30.41
N GLY A 61 -21.64 -11.90 30.43
CA GLY A 61 -20.75 -11.06 29.69
C GLY A 61 -21.15 -11.22 28.23
N ALA A 62 -22.00 -10.32 27.76
CA ALA A 62 -22.17 -10.10 26.34
C ALA A 62 -20.78 -9.74 25.85
N SER A 63 -20.08 -10.72 25.27
CA SER A 63 -18.89 -10.49 24.45
C SER A 63 -19.39 -9.62 23.31
N ALA A 64 -19.31 -8.30 23.48
CA ALA A 64 -19.49 -7.37 22.39
C ALA A 64 -18.41 -7.76 21.37
N SER A 65 -18.80 -8.50 20.35
CA SER A 65 -17.96 -8.67 19.16
C SER A 65 -17.57 -7.26 18.75
N PRO A 66 -16.28 -6.97 18.49
CA PRO A 66 -15.92 -5.67 17.98
C PRO A 66 -16.79 -5.42 16.76
N ALA A 67 -17.60 -4.36 16.84
CA ALA A 67 -18.45 -3.95 15.73
C ALA A 67 -17.51 -3.77 14.54
N ARG A 68 -17.57 -4.65 13.57
CA ARG A 68 -16.98 -4.41 12.26
C ARG A 68 -17.73 -3.20 11.74
N ALA A 69 -17.03 -2.08 11.59
CA ALA A 69 -17.57 -0.96 10.83
C ALA A 69 -17.98 -1.52 9.46
N ASP A 70 -19.25 -1.42 9.13
CA ASP A 70 -19.70 -1.79 7.81
C ASP A 70 -19.03 -0.86 6.79
N ILE A 71 -18.76 -1.37 5.59
CA ILE A 71 -18.12 -0.60 4.50
C ILE A 71 -18.87 0.70 4.26
N GLU A 72 -20.18 0.67 4.46
CA GLU A 72 -21.11 1.79 4.25
C GLU A 72 -20.96 2.91 5.31
N ASP A 73 -20.29 2.63 6.43
CA ASP A 73 -20.05 3.60 7.50
C ASP A 73 -18.77 4.43 7.30
N VAL A 74 -17.92 4.04 6.32
CA VAL A 74 -16.67 4.75 6.05
C VAL A 74 -16.90 5.87 5.05
N SER A 75 -16.69 7.11 5.51
CA SER A 75 -16.83 8.32 4.70
C SER A 75 -15.51 8.66 4.01
N ILE A 76 -15.50 8.68 2.67
CA ILE A 76 -14.33 8.93 1.84
C ILE A 76 -14.38 10.37 1.29
N PRO A 77 -13.32 11.17 1.44
CA PRO A 77 -13.27 12.52 0.89
C PRO A 77 -13.23 12.51 -0.64
N VAL A 78 -14.16 13.24 -1.27
CA VAL A 78 -14.23 13.36 -2.73
C VAL A 78 -13.38 14.49 -3.23
N ASP A 79 -13.52 15.66 -2.61
CA ASP A 79 -12.83 16.89 -3.00
C ASP A 79 -12.26 17.61 -1.78
N GLY A 80 -11.41 18.62 -2.01
CA GLY A 80 -10.84 19.46 -0.96
C GLY A 80 -11.84 20.45 -0.34
N LYS A 81 -13.13 20.38 -0.67
CA LYS A 81 -14.19 21.29 -0.20
C LYS A 81 -15.12 20.66 0.85
N GLY A 82 -14.78 19.47 1.31
CA GLY A 82 -15.51 18.75 2.36
C GLY A 82 -16.63 17.83 1.86
N LYS A 83 -16.76 17.62 0.55
CA LYS A 83 -17.67 16.62 0.00
C LYS A 83 -17.12 15.21 0.30
N THR A 84 -17.97 14.37 0.87
CA THR A 84 -17.65 12.96 1.15
C THR A 84 -18.69 12.03 0.52
N ILE A 85 -18.32 10.77 0.36
CA ILE A 85 -19.21 9.68 -0.05
C ILE A 85 -18.99 8.46 0.83
N ASN A 86 -20.00 7.62 0.91
CA ASN A 86 -19.89 6.27 1.43
C ASN A 86 -19.81 5.30 0.25
N LEU A 87 -18.88 4.34 0.31
CA LEU A 87 -18.67 3.39 -0.78
C LEU A 87 -19.68 2.26 -0.70
N THR A 88 -20.15 1.81 -1.87
CA THR A 88 -20.80 0.53 -1.95
C THR A 88 -19.78 -0.61 -1.97
N LYS A 89 -20.21 -1.79 -1.54
CA LYS A 89 -19.36 -2.99 -1.59
C LYS A 89 -18.86 -3.30 -3.01
N GLU A 90 -19.71 -3.07 -4.00
CA GLU A 90 -19.39 -3.30 -5.42
C GLU A 90 -18.29 -2.35 -5.89
N GLN A 91 -18.35 -1.07 -5.53
CA GLN A 91 -17.32 -0.07 -5.84
C GLN A 91 -15.98 -0.44 -5.20
N LEU A 92 -16.00 -0.82 -3.92
CA LEU A 92 -14.78 -1.24 -3.22
C LEU A 92 -14.14 -2.48 -3.84
N VAL A 93 -14.96 -3.51 -4.14
CA VAL A 93 -14.48 -4.74 -4.78
C VAL A 93 -13.91 -4.46 -6.18
N ARG A 94 -14.57 -3.59 -6.94
CA ARG A 94 -14.12 -3.18 -8.28
C ARG A 94 -12.80 -2.40 -8.18
N GLY A 95 -12.73 -1.39 -7.32
CA GLY A 95 -11.53 -0.58 -7.09
C GLY A 95 -10.34 -1.44 -6.68
N LYS A 96 -10.54 -2.35 -5.72
CA LYS A 96 -9.53 -3.33 -5.29
C LYS A 96 -9.01 -4.18 -6.44
N ARG A 97 -9.90 -4.72 -7.27
CA ARG A 97 -9.52 -5.57 -8.42
C ARG A 97 -8.72 -4.78 -9.45
N LEU A 98 -9.12 -3.57 -9.77
CA LEU A 98 -8.43 -2.69 -10.70
C LEU A 98 -7.06 -2.28 -10.17
N PHE A 99 -6.99 -1.90 -8.90
CA PHE A 99 -5.72 -1.60 -8.20
C PHE A 99 -4.77 -2.80 -8.25
N GLN A 100 -5.25 -3.99 -7.94
CA GLN A 100 -4.43 -5.20 -8.00
C GLN A 100 -3.92 -5.50 -9.41
N ALA A 101 -4.70 -5.20 -10.45
CA ALA A 101 -4.33 -5.45 -11.83
C ALA A 101 -3.26 -4.49 -12.38
N ALA A 102 -3.25 -3.24 -11.92
CA ALA A 102 -2.43 -2.18 -12.50
C ALA A 102 -1.40 -1.57 -11.55
N CYS A 103 -1.67 -1.53 -10.24
CA CYS A 103 -0.94 -0.72 -9.28
C CYS A 103 -0.13 -1.55 -8.27
N SER A 104 -0.66 -2.71 -7.84
CA SER A 104 -0.10 -3.50 -6.74
C SER A 104 1.30 -4.04 -7.00
N VAL A 105 1.76 -4.12 -8.24
CA VAL A 105 3.13 -4.54 -8.58
C VAL A 105 4.19 -3.61 -7.95
N CYS A 106 3.87 -2.33 -7.84
CA CYS A 106 4.72 -1.31 -7.21
C CYS A 106 4.22 -0.92 -5.80
N HIS A 107 2.89 -0.91 -5.58
CA HIS A 107 2.26 -0.49 -4.34
C HIS A 107 1.83 -1.68 -3.45
N VAL A 108 2.78 -2.54 -3.12
CA VAL A 108 2.54 -3.68 -2.22
C VAL A 108 2.39 -3.20 -0.78
N GLY A 109 1.25 -3.54 -0.13
CA GLY A 109 1.01 -3.18 1.26
C GLY A 109 0.88 -1.68 1.52
N GLY A 110 0.48 -0.90 0.51
CA GLY A 110 0.34 0.56 0.62
C GLY A 110 1.65 1.35 0.50
N GLY A 111 2.80 0.67 0.42
CA GLY A 111 4.09 1.32 0.18
C GLY A 111 4.36 1.59 -1.30
N ASN A 112 5.59 1.97 -1.61
CA ASN A 112 6.07 2.13 -2.97
C ASN A 112 7.43 1.46 -3.14
N ARG A 113 7.53 0.48 -4.01
CA ARG A 113 8.78 -0.28 -4.25
C ARG A 113 9.87 0.54 -4.92
N THR A 114 9.49 1.55 -5.70
CA THR A 114 10.44 2.40 -6.44
C THR A 114 10.91 3.60 -5.64
N ASN A 115 10.14 4.02 -4.63
CA ASN A 115 10.51 5.08 -3.70
C ASN A 115 9.89 4.81 -2.33
N GLN A 116 10.68 4.28 -1.41
CA GLN A 116 10.21 3.91 -0.07
C GLN A 116 9.90 5.10 0.85
N ASN A 117 10.21 6.32 0.42
CA ASN A 117 9.93 7.54 1.18
C ASN A 117 8.51 8.09 0.95
N VAL A 118 7.77 7.52 0.03
CA VAL A 118 6.39 7.90 -0.27
C VAL A 118 5.54 6.65 -0.45
N GLY A 119 4.34 6.65 0.10
CA GLY A 119 3.40 5.53 0.00
C GLY A 119 1.99 6.03 -0.30
N LEU A 120 1.02 5.23 0.10
CA LEU A 120 -0.41 5.51 -0.07
C LEU A 120 -1.12 5.77 1.27
N ALA A 121 -0.36 5.99 2.36
CA ALA A 121 -0.95 6.40 3.62
C ALA A 121 -1.54 7.81 3.50
N MET A 122 -2.59 8.09 4.26
CA MET A 122 -3.33 9.36 4.17
C MET A 122 -2.42 10.58 4.37
N GLU A 123 -1.49 10.51 5.32
CA GLU A 123 -0.54 11.58 5.59
C GLU A 123 0.42 11.82 4.42
N GLU A 124 0.83 10.73 3.76
CA GLU A 124 1.72 10.82 2.59
C GLU A 124 0.99 11.39 1.38
N LEU A 125 -0.28 11.01 1.20
CA LEU A 125 -1.12 11.56 0.14
C LEU A 125 -1.44 13.05 0.37
N ALA A 126 -1.73 13.44 1.61
CA ALA A 126 -1.98 14.83 1.99
C ALA A 126 -0.73 15.72 1.86
N GLY A 127 0.46 15.16 2.07
CA GLY A 127 1.73 15.88 1.95
C GLY A 127 2.21 16.09 0.51
N ALA A 128 1.58 15.47 -0.48
CA ALA A 128 1.92 15.65 -1.89
C ALA A 128 1.47 17.02 -2.42
N LEU A 129 2.13 17.50 -3.47
CA LEU A 129 1.77 18.73 -4.16
C LEU A 129 1.48 18.43 -5.65
N PRO A 130 0.24 18.64 -6.15
CA PRO A 130 -0.99 18.91 -5.39
C PRO A 130 -1.34 17.79 -4.41
N GLN A 131 -2.18 18.08 -3.41
CA GLN A 131 -2.65 17.08 -2.43
C GLN A 131 -3.42 15.95 -3.13
N ARG A 132 -3.25 14.73 -2.62
CA ARG A 132 -3.81 13.49 -3.20
C ARG A 132 -4.63 12.70 -2.18
N ASP A 133 -5.08 13.34 -1.11
CA ASP A 133 -5.87 12.78 -0.02
C ASP A 133 -7.39 12.79 -0.28
N THR A 134 -7.78 13.02 -1.52
CA THR A 134 -9.16 13.00 -2.01
C THR A 134 -9.29 12.16 -3.27
N ILE A 135 -10.50 11.69 -3.57
CA ILE A 135 -10.76 10.95 -4.82
C ILE A 135 -10.35 11.78 -6.04
N ASP A 136 -10.77 13.03 -6.08
CA ASP A 136 -10.46 13.93 -7.21
C ASP A 136 -8.95 14.18 -7.35
N GLY A 137 -8.25 14.33 -6.22
CA GLY A 137 -6.80 14.51 -6.22
C GLY A 137 -6.03 13.30 -6.76
N ILE A 138 -6.46 12.07 -6.40
CA ILE A 138 -5.85 10.85 -6.94
C ILE A 138 -6.26 10.65 -8.41
N VAL A 139 -7.51 10.91 -8.79
CA VAL A 139 -7.97 10.83 -10.20
C VAL A 139 -7.18 11.78 -11.08
N ASP A 140 -6.96 13.02 -10.63
CA ASP A 140 -6.13 13.99 -11.37
C ASP A 140 -4.69 13.47 -11.53
N TYR A 141 -4.10 12.94 -10.47
CA TYR A 141 -2.79 12.31 -10.50
C TYR A 141 -2.71 11.12 -11.46
N LEU A 142 -3.73 10.26 -11.50
CA LEU A 142 -3.78 9.11 -12.41
C LEU A 142 -3.99 9.52 -13.88
N ASN A 143 -4.50 10.71 -14.13
CA ASN A 143 -4.54 11.31 -15.46
C ASN A 143 -3.21 11.96 -15.83
N ASN A 144 -2.60 12.74 -14.90
CA ASN A 144 -1.42 13.57 -15.12
C ASN A 144 -0.42 13.43 -13.96
N PRO A 145 0.36 12.33 -13.88
CA PRO A 145 1.21 12.08 -12.74
C PRO A 145 2.39 13.04 -12.66
N THR A 146 2.59 13.61 -11.48
CA THR A 146 3.72 14.47 -11.16
C THR A 146 4.54 13.89 -10.01
N SER A 147 5.79 14.37 -9.85
CA SER A 147 6.59 14.09 -8.65
C SER A 147 5.85 14.50 -7.37
N TYR A 148 6.34 14.06 -6.22
CA TYR A 148 5.71 14.35 -4.93
C TYR A 148 5.60 15.85 -4.64
N ASP A 149 6.59 16.62 -5.07
CA ASP A 149 6.64 18.09 -5.01
C ASP A 149 5.88 18.80 -6.13
N GLY A 150 5.29 18.07 -7.08
CA GLY A 150 4.53 18.62 -8.20
C GLY A 150 5.36 19.22 -9.34
N LEU A 151 6.69 19.21 -9.23
CA LEU A 151 7.56 19.96 -10.14
C LEU A 151 7.89 19.24 -11.45
N LYS A 152 7.80 17.90 -11.47
CA LYS A 152 8.21 17.08 -12.61
C LYS A 152 7.07 16.18 -13.08
N ASP A 153 6.92 16.05 -14.39
CA ASP A 153 6.11 15.01 -15.00
C ASP A 153 6.80 13.65 -14.78
N VAL A 154 6.06 12.66 -14.31
CA VAL A 154 6.55 11.29 -14.09
C VAL A 154 5.76 10.24 -14.88
N SER A 155 5.05 10.66 -15.94
CA SER A 155 4.23 9.78 -16.77
C SER A 155 5.01 8.67 -17.47
N GLU A 156 6.31 8.84 -17.67
CA GLU A 156 7.17 7.79 -18.24
C GLU A 156 7.45 6.63 -17.27
N ILE A 157 7.32 6.87 -15.97
CA ILE A 157 7.65 5.89 -14.92
C ILE A 157 6.45 5.51 -14.06
N HIS A 158 5.34 6.24 -14.15
CA HIS A 158 4.12 5.97 -13.40
C HIS A 158 2.93 5.69 -14.35
N PRO A 159 2.19 4.56 -14.16
CA PRO A 159 1.01 4.26 -14.96
C PRO A 159 -0.03 5.38 -14.88
N SER A 160 -0.44 5.90 -16.05
CA SER A 160 -1.44 6.96 -16.16
C SER A 160 -2.23 6.84 -17.48
N ILE A 161 -3.34 7.54 -17.56
CA ILE A 161 -4.11 7.62 -18.81
C ILE A 161 -3.28 8.29 -19.91
N ARG A 162 -2.51 9.32 -19.54
CA ARG A 162 -1.64 10.07 -20.47
C ARG A 162 -0.55 9.20 -21.09
N SER A 163 -0.04 8.21 -20.36
CA SER A 163 1.02 7.30 -20.78
C SER A 163 0.51 5.87 -21.03
N ALA A 164 -0.74 5.74 -21.49
CA ALA A 164 -1.36 4.45 -21.72
C ALA A 164 -0.71 3.62 -22.83
N ASP A 165 0.11 4.23 -23.68
CA ASP A 165 0.97 3.56 -24.66
C ASP A 165 2.11 2.77 -23.99
N LEU A 166 2.71 3.32 -22.95
CA LEU A 166 3.76 2.68 -22.14
C LEU A 166 3.16 1.68 -21.12
N PHE A 167 1.94 1.95 -20.64
CA PHE A 167 1.25 1.14 -19.64
C PHE A 167 -0.04 0.54 -20.17
N PRO A 168 0.01 -0.63 -20.84
CA PRO A 168 -1.16 -1.21 -21.53
C PRO A 168 -2.40 -1.41 -20.65
N LYS A 169 -2.23 -1.60 -19.35
CA LYS A 169 -3.35 -1.72 -18.40
C LYS A 169 -4.19 -0.46 -18.30
N MET A 170 -3.60 0.71 -18.58
CA MET A 170 -4.29 2.00 -18.53
C MET A 170 -5.16 2.27 -19.78
N ARG A 171 -4.91 1.59 -20.92
CA ARG A 171 -5.63 1.82 -22.19
C ARG A 171 -7.13 1.61 -22.10
N SER A 172 -7.58 0.66 -21.31
CA SER A 172 -9.00 0.31 -21.17
C SER A 172 -9.68 0.98 -19.98
N MET A 173 -8.94 1.71 -19.16
CA MET A 173 -9.48 2.36 -17.97
C MET A 173 -10.27 3.62 -18.35
N LYS A 174 -11.44 3.73 -17.75
CA LYS A 174 -12.33 4.90 -17.86
C LYS A 174 -12.18 5.76 -16.59
N GLN A 175 -12.70 6.99 -16.62
CA GLN A 175 -12.67 7.87 -15.44
C GLN A 175 -13.36 7.23 -14.22
N GLN A 176 -14.42 6.43 -14.43
CA GLN A 176 -15.07 5.68 -13.36
C GLN A 176 -14.14 4.62 -12.74
N ASP A 177 -13.28 3.99 -13.53
CA ASP A 177 -12.30 3.02 -13.04
C ASP A 177 -11.25 3.70 -12.18
N LEU A 178 -10.79 4.89 -12.57
CA LEU A 178 -9.87 5.71 -11.76
C LEU A 178 -10.54 6.14 -10.45
N TYR A 179 -11.80 6.55 -10.52
CA TYR A 179 -12.60 6.91 -9.35
C TYR A 179 -12.69 5.75 -8.35
N ASP A 180 -13.03 4.55 -8.82
CA ASP A 180 -13.15 3.36 -7.96
C ASP A 180 -11.78 2.93 -7.37
N ILE A 181 -10.70 3.06 -8.15
CA ILE A 181 -9.33 2.83 -7.65
C ILE A 181 -8.98 3.83 -6.55
N SER A 182 -9.25 5.12 -6.79
CA SER A 182 -8.97 6.20 -5.83
C SER A 182 -9.75 6.01 -4.53
N ALA A 183 -11.02 5.67 -4.64
CA ALA A 183 -11.86 5.38 -3.50
C ALA A 183 -11.37 4.15 -2.70
N TYR A 184 -10.87 3.12 -3.38
CA TYR A 184 -10.24 1.96 -2.72
C TYR A 184 -8.93 2.32 -2.01
N ILE A 185 -8.13 3.21 -2.56
CA ILE A 185 -6.87 3.66 -1.93
C ILE A 185 -7.15 4.41 -0.62
N LEU A 186 -8.20 5.23 -0.60
CA LEU A 186 -8.57 6.07 0.54
C LEU A 186 -9.40 5.33 1.60
N TYR A 187 -9.90 4.12 1.29
CA TYR A 187 -10.61 3.22 2.21
C TYR A 187 -9.65 2.48 3.13
#